data_74a7b4abc9f615d8b67c96043eadceab
#
_entry.id   74a7b4abc9f615d8b67c96043eadceab
#
_cell.length_a   1.000
_cell.length_b   1.000
_cell.length_c   1.000
_cell.angle_alpha   90.00
_cell.angle_beta   90.00
_cell.angle_gamma   90.00
#
_symmetry.space_group_name_H-M   'P 1'
#
loop_
_entity.id
_entity.type
_entity.pdbx_description
1 polymer ?
#
loop_
_entity_poly.entity_id
_entity_poly.type
_entity_poly.pdbx_seq_one_letter_code
_entity_poly.pdbx_strand_id
1 'polypeptide(L)'
;PPAEEINVREILDKYLTGEIDLICVLGPTASGKTRYAVQLARQINSLLEEDIRKKATHHNEITENAELNFEQNKAYRWVSASEKRAADTHQYAGAEIISADSRQVYRGMDIGTGKDLSDYEEIPYHLMDIVDAGTKYNIFEYQRDFEKAYRDIRERGGIPILCGGSGLYIEAATCG
;
A
#
# COMPACT_ATOMS: atom_id res chain seq x y z
N PRO A 1 -7.65 -11.82 25.95
CA PRO A 1 -8.35 -12.26 24.75
C PRO A 1 -7.33 -12.84 23.78
N PRO A 2 -7.64 -13.93 23.06
CA PRO A 2 -6.77 -14.42 22.03
C PRO A 2 -6.60 -13.32 20.98
N ALA A 3 -5.38 -13.19 20.41
CA ALA A 3 -5.14 -12.28 19.33
C ALA A 3 -6.05 -12.69 18.14
N GLU A 4 -6.82 -11.75 17.61
CA GLU A 4 -7.58 -11.99 16.39
C GLU A 4 -6.59 -12.25 15.23
N GLU A 5 -6.82 -13.32 14.50
CA GLU A 5 -6.05 -13.61 13.31
C GLU A 5 -6.40 -12.59 12.23
N ILE A 6 -5.41 -11.82 11.79
CA ILE A 6 -5.61 -10.77 10.79
C ILE A 6 -5.74 -11.41 9.42
N ASN A 7 -6.87 -11.20 8.78
CA ASN A 7 -7.13 -11.66 7.42
C ASN A 7 -6.67 -10.60 6.40
N VAL A 8 -5.47 -10.79 5.84
CA VAL A 8 -4.87 -9.86 4.88
C VAL A 8 -5.71 -9.74 3.60
N ARG A 9 -6.36 -10.83 3.16
CA ARG A 9 -7.26 -10.80 2.00
C ARG A 9 -8.43 -9.86 2.23
N GLU A 10 -9.04 -9.89 3.40
CA GLU A 10 -10.15 -9.00 3.75
C GLU A 10 -9.71 -7.53 3.77
N ILE A 11 -8.54 -7.22 4.33
CA ILE A 11 -7.99 -5.87 4.33
C ILE A 11 -7.77 -5.37 2.90
N LEU A 12 -7.17 -6.20 2.05
CA LEU A 12 -6.95 -5.85 0.66
C LEU A 12 -8.27 -5.61 -0.08
N ASP A 13 -9.25 -6.48 0.10
CA ASP A 13 -10.57 -6.34 -0.55
C ASP A 13 -11.27 -5.05 -0.12
N LYS A 14 -11.23 -4.70 1.17
CA LYS A 14 -11.77 -3.42 1.68
C LYS A 14 -11.06 -2.20 1.09
N TYR A 15 -9.74 -2.29 0.89
CA TYR A 15 -9.01 -1.21 0.22
C TYR A 15 -9.40 -1.10 -1.26
N LEU A 16 -9.47 -2.21 -1.97
CA LEU A 16 -9.80 -2.24 -3.40
C LEU A 16 -11.24 -1.79 -3.70
N THR A 17 -12.16 -2.02 -2.77
CA THR A 17 -13.57 -1.55 -2.87
C THR A 17 -13.74 -0.10 -2.41
N GLY A 18 -12.72 0.53 -1.84
CA GLY A 18 -12.77 1.90 -1.31
C GLY A 18 -13.49 2.02 0.04
N GLU A 19 -13.72 0.91 0.73
CA GLU A 19 -14.25 0.92 2.10
C GLU A 19 -13.23 1.50 3.09
N ILE A 20 -11.94 1.23 2.85
CA ILE A 20 -10.81 1.86 3.53
C ILE A 20 -9.86 2.48 2.51
N ASP A 21 -9.16 3.52 2.91
CA ASP A 21 -8.21 4.24 2.07
C ASP A 21 -6.78 4.29 2.63
N LEU A 22 -6.59 3.83 3.86
CA LEU A 22 -5.30 3.76 4.54
C LEU A 22 -5.25 2.54 5.45
N ILE A 23 -4.14 1.81 5.40
CA ILE A 23 -3.85 0.71 6.32
C ILE A 23 -2.88 1.22 7.39
N CYS A 24 -3.15 0.94 8.66
CA CYS A 24 -2.32 1.41 9.77
C CYS A 24 -1.74 0.25 10.58
N VAL A 25 -0.42 0.24 10.77
CA VAL A 25 0.31 -0.65 11.68
C VAL A 25 0.86 0.18 12.84
N LEU A 26 0.16 0.14 13.96
CA LEU A 26 0.43 1.00 15.11
C LEU A 26 0.92 0.19 16.30
N GLY A 27 1.74 0.81 17.14
CA GLY A 27 2.22 0.22 18.37
C GLY A 27 3.45 0.94 18.93
N PRO A 28 3.90 0.59 20.15
CA PRO A 28 5.06 1.23 20.78
C PRO A 28 6.36 0.95 20.03
N THR A 29 7.39 1.74 20.32
CA THR A 29 8.76 1.51 19.83
C THR A 29 9.25 0.11 20.23
N ALA A 30 10.04 -0.52 19.36
CA ALA A 30 10.60 -1.86 19.55
C ALA A 30 9.56 -3.00 19.68
N SER A 31 8.33 -2.80 19.21
CA SER A 31 7.28 -3.84 19.18
C SER A 31 7.29 -4.73 17.93
N GLY A 32 8.26 -4.55 17.03
CA GLY A 32 8.33 -5.29 15.78
C GLY A 32 7.42 -4.78 14.66
N LYS A 33 6.86 -3.56 14.79
CA LYS A 33 5.94 -2.95 13.79
C LYS A 33 6.51 -2.93 12.38
N THR A 34 7.75 -2.50 12.23
CA THR A 34 8.39 -2.40 10.90
C THR A 34 8.42 -3.73 10.19
N ARG A 35 8.91 -4.77 10.89
CA ARG A 35 8.94 -6.13 10.33
C ARG A 35 7.54 -6.63 9.98
N TYR A 36 6.57 -6.36 10.84
CA TYR A 36 5.18 -6.71 10.60
C TYR A 36 4.60 -5.97 9.39
N ALA A 37 4.84 -4.64 9.28
CA ALA A 37 4.37 -3.84 8.15
C ALA A 37 4.98 -4.30 6.83
N VAL A 38 6.26 -4.67 6.81
CA VAL A 38 6.94 -5.22 5.63
C VAL A 38 6.35 -6.58 5.24
N GLN A 39 6.10 -7.47 6.21
CA GLN A 39 5.45 -8.76 5.94
C GLN A 39 4.03 -8.56 5.39
N LEU A 40 3.27 -7.62 5.94
CA LEU A 40 1.94 -7.27 5.46
C LEU A 40 2.00 -6.74 4.01
N ALA A 41 2.93 -5.84 3.72
CA ALA A 41 3.16 -5.32 2.37
C ALA A 41 3.47 -6.43 1.36
N ARG A 42 4.33 -7.38 1.73
CA ARG A 42 4.66 -8.54 0.89
C ARG A 42 3.46 -9.45 0.65
N GLN A 43 2.67 -9.71 1.67
CA GLN A 43 1.45 -10.52 1.54
C GLN A 43 0.44 -9.84 0.62
N ILE A 44 0.25 -8.52 0.75
CA ILE A 44 -0.60 -7.74 -0.15
C ILE A 44 -0.08 -7.83 -1.59
N ASN A 45 1.21 -7.64 -1.82
CA ASN A 45 1.81 -7.72 -3.14
C ASN A 45 1.60 -9.10 -3.77
N SER A 46 1.79 -10.19 -3.00
CA SER A 46 1.55 -11.56 -3.47
C SER A 46 0.10 -11.81 -3.86
N LEU A 47 -0.86 -11.28 -3.11
CA LEU A 47 -2.29 -11.37 -3.42
C LEU A 47 -2.65 -10.58 -4.70
N LEU A 48 -2.08 -9.39 -4.88
CA LEU A 48 -2.25 -8.59 -6.10
C LEU A 48 -1.72 -9.31 -7.34
N GLU A 49 -0.54 -9.91 -7.25
CA GLU A 49 0.03 -10.71 -8.34
C GLU A 49 -0.81 -11.94 -8.67
N GLU A 50 -1.37 -12.59 -7.66
CA GLU A 50 -2.29 -13.72 -7.85
C GLU A 50 -3.57 -13.29 -8.55
N ASP A 51 -4.16 -12.15 -8.16
CA ASP A 51 -5.36 -11.60 -8.77
C ASP A 51 -5.12 -11.22 -10.24
N ILE A 52 -3.97 -10.63 -10.55
CA ILE A 52 -3.57 -10.29 -11.92
C ILE A 52 -3.45 -11.56 -12.75
N ARG A 53 -2.79 -12.59 -12.23
CA ARG A 53 -2.64 -13.89 -12.94
C ARG A 53 -4.00 -14.55 -13.21
N LYS A 54 -4.90 -14.57 -12.22
CA LYS A 54 -6.26 -15.13 -12.39
C LYS A 54 -7.04 -14.41 -13.47
N LYS A 55 -6.98 -13.06 -13.49
CA LYS A 55 -7.64 -12.25 -14.53
C LYS A 55 -7.06 -12.51 -15.91
N ALA A 56 -5.75 -12.63 -16.04
CA ALA A 56 -5.09 -12.93 -17.32
C ALA A 56 -5.47 -14.32 -17.86
N THR A 57 -5.53 -15.33 -16.99
CA THR A 57 -5.94 -16.69 -17.38
C THR A 57 -7.40 -16.72 -17.84
N HIS A 58 -8.29 -16.06 -17.10
CA HIS A 58 -9.70 -15.97 -17.46
C HIS A 58 -9.93 -15.19 -18.75
N HIS A 59 -9.14 -14.17 -19.01
CA HIS A 59 -9.19 -13.42 -20.27
C HIS A 59 -8.77 -14.28 -21.47
N ASN A 60 -7.73 -15.12 -21.32
CA ASN A 60 -7.29 -16.01 -22.37
C ASN A 60 -8.33 -17.11 -22.67
N GLU A 61 -8.98 -17.68 -21.62
CA GLU A 61 -10.06 -18.64 -21.79
C GLU A 61 -11.28 -18.04 -22.52
N ILE A 62 -11.61 -16.75 -22.23
CA ILE A 62 -12.70 -16.03 -22.89
C ILE A 62 -12.33 -15.75 -24.35
N THR A 63 -11.09 -15.34 -24.64
CA THR A 63 -10.64 -15.07 -26.02
C THR A 63 -10.57 -16.34 -26.86
N GLU A 64 -10.09 -17.45 -26.36
CA GLU A 64 -10.13 -18.74 -27.06
C GLU A 64 -11.56 -19.21 -27.35
N ASN A 65 -12.49 -19.04 -26.40
CA ASN A 65 -13.90 -19.37 -26.59
C ASN A 65 -14.63 -18.36 -27.50
N ALA A 66 -14.19 -17.10 -27.52
CA ALA A 66 -14.78 -16.04 -28.37
C ALA A 66 -14.35 -16.18 -29.83
N GLU A 67 -13.13 -16.64 -30.10
CA GLU A 67 -12.69 -16.92 -31.48
C GLU A 67 -13.47 -18.10 -32.10
N LEU A 68 -13.94 -19.04 -31.27
CA LEU A 68 -14.80 -20.14 -31.70
C LEU A 68 -16.27 -19.72 -31.95
N ASN A 69 -16.71 -18.56 -31.39
CA ASN A 69 -18.09 -18.06 -31.46
C ASN A 69 -18.24 -16.69 -32.15
N PHE A 70 -17.24 -16.24 -32.88
CA PHE A 70 -17.15 -14.85 -33.41
C PHE A 70 -18.29 -14.43 -34.34
N GLU A 71 -19.01 -15.37 -34.92
CA GLU A 71 -20.11 -15.05 -35.90
C GLU A 71 -21.48 -14.81 -35.25
N GLN A 72 -21.70 -15.06 -33.97
CA GLN A 72 -23.06 -15.08 -33.41
C GLN A 72 -23.43 -14.01 -32.36
N ASN A 73 -22.52 -13.16 -31.87
CA ASN A 73 -22.95 -12.29 -30.77
C ASN A 73 -22.35 -10.87 -30.71
N LYS A 74 -23.07 -9.91 -31.31
CA LYS A 74 -22.76 -8.46 -31.21
C LYS A 74 -22.75 -7.90 -29.78
N ALA A 75 -23.32 -8.60 -28.81
CA ALA A 75 -23.35 -8.20 -27.39
C ALA A 75 -21.98 -8.35 -26.71
N TYR A 76 -21.17 -9.34 -27.11
CA TYR A 76 -19.83 -9.57 -26.55
C TYR A 76 -18.81 -8.47 -26.89
N ARG A 77 -19.04 -7.69 -27.96
CA ARG A 77 -18.16 -6.59 -28.36
C ARG A 77 -18.14 -5.43 -27.36
N TRP A 78 -19.21 -5.26 -26.58
CA TRP A 78 -19.30 -4.22 -25.53
C TRP A 78 -18.62 -4.64 -24.24
N VAL A 79 -18.74 -5.87 -23.84
CA VAL A 79 -18.12 -6.42 -22.62
C VAL A 79 -16.59 -6.42 -22.79
N SER A 80 -16.07 -6.87 -23.93
CA SER A 80 -14.62 -6.90 -24.17
C SER A 80 -13.97 -5.50 -24.21
N ALA A 81 -14.70 -4.46 -24.63
CA ALA A 81 -14.17 -3.09 -24.66
C ALA A 81 -14.20 -2.42 -23.28
N SER A 82 -15.14 -2.77 -22.41
CA SER A 82 -15.18 -2.31 -21.02
C SER A 82 -14.18 -3.07 -20.14
N GLU A 83 -14.00 -4.37 -20.38
CA GLU A 83 -13.00 -5.20 -19.69
C GLU A 83 -11.58 -4.86 -20.12
N LYS A 84 -11.33 -4.53 -21.40
CA LYS A 84 -10.04 -4.07 -21.89
C LYS A 84 -9.66 -2.72 -21.27
N ARG A 85 -10.61 -1.79 -21.05
CA ARG A 85 -10.37 -0.55 -20.31
C ARG A 85 -10.13 -0.78 -18.83
N ALA A 86 -10.77 -1.76 -18.22
CA ALA A 86 -10.52 -2.15 -16.83
C ALA A 86 -9.19 -2.89 -16.65
N ALA A 87 -8.74 -3.66 -17.64
CA ALA A 87 -7.44 -4.34 -17.62
C ALA A 87 -6.27 -3.38 -17.87
N ASP A 88 -6.45 -2.34 -18.69
CA ASP A 88 -5.40 -1.34 -18.99
C ASP A 88 -5.22 -0.29 -17.87
N THR A 89 -6.09 -0.25 -16.86
CA THR A 89 -6.09 0.84 -15.87
C THR A 89 -5.60 0.49 -14.47
N HIS A 90 -5.27 -0.77 -14.17
CA HIS A 90 -4.86 -1.11 -12.79
C HIS A 90 -3.64 -2.01 -12.75
N GLN A 91 -2.51 -1.49 -13.17
CA GLN A 91 -1.23 -1.99 -12.71
C GLN A 91 -1.00 -1.42 -11.32
N TYR A 92 -1.38 -2.17 -10.28
CA TYR A 92 -1.03 -1.79 -8.91
C TYR A 92 0.49 -1.76 -8.75
N ALA A 93 1.01 -0.64 -8.27
CA ALA A 93 2.44 -0.47 -8.03
C ALA A 93 2.92 -1.21 -6.77
N GLY A 94 2.01 -1.86 -6.02
CA GLY A 94 2.29 -2.57 -4.78
C GLY A 94 2.10 -1.72 -3.53
N ALA A 95 2.34 -2.31 -2.37
CA ALA A 95 2.24 -1.64 -1.08
C ALA A 95 3.52 -0.87 -0.75
N GLU A 96 3.36 0.32 -0.18
CA GLU A 96 4.45 1.19 0.26
C GLU A 96 4.20 1.66 1.69
N ILE A 97 5.28 1.84 2.47
CA ILE A 97 5.20 2.19 3.87
C ILE A 97 5.47 3.69 4.06
N ILE A 98 4.62 4.36 4.84
CA ILE A 98 4.83 5.73 5.30
C ILE A 98 5.11 5.68 6.80
N SER A 99 6.28 6.18 7.23
CA SER A 99 6.64 6.21 8.66
C SER A 99 5.86 7.27 9.41
N ALA A 100 5.33 6.90 10.58
CA ALA A 100 4.76 7.79 11.58
C ALA A 100 5.58 7.76 12.89
N ASP A 101 6.90 7.80 12.77
CA ASP A 101 7.83 7.88 13.88
C ASP A 101 8.59 9.21 13.85
N SER A 102 8.38 10.05 14.87
CA SER A 102 8.96 11.40 14.96
C SER A 102 10.49 11.42 15.07
N ARG A 103 11.12 10.28 15.35
CA ARG A 103 12.59 10.15 15.42
C ARG A 103 13.19 9.65 14.12
N GLN A 104 12.45 8.85 13.36
CA GLN A 104 12.93 8.28 12.09
C GLN A 104 12.98 9.29 10.94
N VAL A 105 12.34 10.43 11.06
CA VAL A 105 12.41 11.52 10.06
C VAL A 105 13.80 12.13 9.93
N TYR A 106 14.62 12.06 10.97
CA TYR A 106 15.95 12.68 11.00
C TYR A 106 17.04 11.77 10.42
N ARG A 107 17.88 12.35 9.54
CA ARG A 107 19.05 11.66 8.97
C ARG A 107 20.07 11.36 10.05
N GLY A 108 20.68 10.17 9.97
CA GLY A 108 21.77 9.76 10.85
C GLY A 108 21.37 9.48 12.30
N MET A 109 20.08 9.50 12.62
CA MET A 109 19.58 9.11 13.95
C MET A 109 19.18 7.61 13.94
N ASP A 110 20.15 6.73 13.72
CA ASP A 110 19.89 5.30 13.54
C ASP A 110 19.95 4.52 14.84
N ILE A 111 20.80 4.96 15.80
CA ILE A 111 20.99 4.28 17.07
C ILE A 111 19.84 4.60 18.04
N GLY A 112 19.17 3.57 18.55
CA GLY A 112 18.10 3.69 19.54
C GLY A 112 16.76 4.17 18.99
N THR A 113 16.63 4.38 17.66
CA THR A 113 15.35 4.77 17.00
C THR A 113 14.60 3.59 16.42
N GLY A 114 15.20 2.40 16.41
CA GLY A 114 14.63 1.22 15.73
C GLY A 114 14.58 1.34 14.22
N LYS A 115 15.37 2.27 13.65
CA LYS A 115 15.47 2.47 12.21
C LYS A 115 16.52 1.51 11.65
N ASP A 116 16.07 0.37 11.15
CA ASP A 116 16.88 -0.53 10.35
C ASP A 116 16.31 -0.56 8.92
N LEU A 117 16.99 0.14 8.01
CA LEU A 117 16.56 0.23 6.62
C LEU A 117 16.65 -1.11 5.89
N SER A 118 17.48 -2.02 6.39
CA SER A 118 17.57 -3.38 5.86
C SER A 118 16.28 -4.19 6.08
N ASP A 119 15.49 -3.85 7.09
CA ASP A 119 14.20 -4.51 7.35
C ASP A 119 13.15 -4.24 6.26
N TYR A 120 13.31 -3.15 5.47
CA TYR A 120 12.35 -2.80 4.41
C TYR A 120 12.58 -3.57 3.11
N GLU A 121 13.81 -4.03 2.88
CA GLU A 121 14.22 -4.78 1.69
C GLU A 121 13.71 -4.12 0.38
N GLU A 122 12.84 -4.80 -0.37
CA GLU A 122 12.26 -4.29 -1.62
C GLU A 122 11.05 -3.38 -1.44
N ILE A 123 10.51 -3.25 -0.22
CA ILE A 123 9.31 -2.44 0.03
C ILE A 123 9.70 -0.97 0.13
N PRO A 124 9.16 -0.08 -0.73
CA PRO A 124 9.41 1.35 -0.65
C PRO A 124 8.91 1.94 0.67
N TYR A 125 9.66 2.89 1.21
CA TYR A 125 9.30 3.61 2.42
C TYR A 125 9.43 5.12 2.25
N HIS A 126 8.67 5.87 3.03
CA HIS A 126 8.58 7.32 2.98
C HIS A 126 8.67 7.93 4.38
N LEU A 127 9.06 9.20 4.46
CA LEU A 127 9.17 10.02 5.67
C LEU A 127 10.19 9.48 6.69
N MET A 128 11.26 8.88 6.17
CA MET A 128 12.45 8.51 6.91
C MET A 128 13.64 9.21 6.30
N ASP A 129 14.58 9.67 7.14
CA ASP A 129 15.79 10.36 6.70
C ASP A 129 15.54 11.58 5.78
N ILE A 130 14.46 12.31 6.01
CA ILE A 130 14.05 13.43 5.15
C ILE A 130 14.56 14.79 5.64
N VAL A 131 14.92 14.94 6.92
CA VAL A 131 15.43 16.18 7.51
C VAL A 131 16.74 15.96 8.24
N ASP A 132 17.59 16.98 8.26
CA ASP A 132 18.86 16.92 8.96
C ASP A 132 18.67 17.04 10.47
N ALA A 133 19.52 16.33 11.23
CA ALA A 133 19.51 16.39 12.69
C ALA A 133 19.70 17.82 13.17
N GLY A 134 18.87 18.27 14.13
CA GLY A 134 18.86 19.65 14.62
C GLY A 134 17.93 20.60 13.87
N THR A 135 17.37 20.19 12.74
CA THR A 135 16.31 20.95 12.07
C THR A 135 15.02 20.82 12.85
N LYS A 136 14.28 21.94 12.99
CA LYS A 136 12.92 21.89 13.55
C LYS A 136 11.99 21.28 12.51
N TYR A 137 11.37 20.18 12.87
CA TYR A 137 10.36 19.51 12.05
C TYR A 137 9.11 19.30 12.91
N ASN A 138 8.06 20.02 12.59
CA ASN A 138 6.84 20.06 13.40
C ASN A 138 5.72 19.21 12.78
N ILE A 139 4.59 19.14 13.50
CA ILE A 139 3.43 18.33 13.10
C ILE A 139 2.80 18.79 11.77
N PHE A 140 2.82 20.11 11.48
CA PHE A 140 2.27 20.64 10.23
C PHE A 140 3.14 20.29 9.02
N GLU A 141 4.46 20.26 9.21
CA GLU A 141 5.40 19.80 8.18
C GLU A 141 5.23 18.31 7.92
N TYR A 142 5.05 17.52 8.98
CA TYR A 142 4.75 16.11 8.85
C TYR A 142 3.43 15.87 8.10
N GLN A 143 2.36 16.55 8.46
CA GLN A 143 1.06 16.43 7.80
C GLN A 143 1.18 16.73 6.30
N ARG A 144 1.82 17.83 5.94
CA ARG A 144 2.06 18.23 4.55
C ARG A 144 2.82 17.14 3.79
N ASP A 145 3.90 16.62 4.39
CA ASP A 145 4.75 15.62 3.76
C ASP A 145 4.05 14.24 3.69
N PHE A 146 3.25 13.91 4.69
CA PHE A 146 2.38 12.74 4.68
C PHE A 146 1.35 12.81 3.54
N GLU A 147 0.61 13.91 3.42
CA GLU A 147 -0.38 14.09 2.36
C GLU A 147 0.25 13.95 0.97
N LYS A 148 1.44 14.53 0.79
CA LYS A 148 2.18 14.40 -0.46
C LYS A 148 2.56 12.96 -0.77
N ALA A 149 3.15 12.24 0.19
CA ALA A 149 3.53 10.84 0.01
C ALA A 149 2.30 9.94 -0.22
N TYR A 150 1.26 10.12 0.56
CA TYR A 150 -0.01 9.39 0.45
C TYR A 150 -0.65 9.55 -0.93
N ARG A 151 -0.75 10.80 -1.40
CA ARG A 151 -1.32 11.11 -2.71
C ARG A 151 -0.48 10.52 -3.85
N ASP A 152 0.84 10.68 -3.78
CA ASP A 152 1.78 10.13 -4.77
C ASP A 152 1.67 8.60 -4.88
N ILE A 153 1.62 7.90 -3.75
CA ILE A 153 1.45 6.44 -3.73
C ILE A 153 0.14 6.05 -4.41
N ARG A 154 -0.96 6.70 -4.08
CA ARG A 154 -2.28 6.38 -4.64
C ARG A 154 -2.39 6.72 -6.12
N GLU A 155 -1.82 7.84 -6.56
CA GLU A 155 -1.80 8.24 -7.98
C GLU A 155 -1.01 7.25 -8.86
N ARG A 156 0.02 6.62 -8.29
CA ARG A 156 0.78 5.55 -8.96
C ARG A 156 0.09 4.18 -8.89
N GLY A 157 -1.08 4.07 -8.28
CA GLY A 157 -1.79 2.81 -8.06
C GLY A 157 -1.22 1.98 -6.90
N GLY A 158 -0.43 2.57 -6.01
CA GLY A 158 0.09 1.92 -4.82
C GLY A 158 -0.90 1.86 -3.67
N ILE A 159 -0.57 1.07 -2.66
CA ILE A 159 -1.36 0.90 -1.43
C ILE A 159 -0.55 1.43 -0.25
N PRO A 160 -0.95 2.57 0.38
CA PRO A 160 -0.22 3.15 1.49
C PRO A 160 -0.47 2.39 2.79
N ILE A 161 0.62 2.10 3.51
CA ILE A 161 0.61 1.52 4.87
C ILE A 161 1.29 2.52 5.80
N LEU A 162 0.54 3.09 6.74
CA LEU A 162 1.09 3.93 7.80
C LEU A 162 1.68 3.04 8.89
N CYS A 163 2.95 3.23 9.24
CA CYS A 163 3.64 2.44 10.25
C CYS A 163 4.31 3.35 11.28
N GLY A 164 3.91 3.27 12.53
CA GLY A 164 4.56 4.06 13.57
C GLY A 164 3.91 4.00 14.94
N GLY A 165 4.45 4.82 15.84
CA GLY A 165 4.01 4.89 17.24
C GLY A 165 3.92 6.31 17.79
N SER A 166 4.19 7.35 16.97
CA SER A 166 4.10 8.74 17.41
C SER A 166 2.66 9.24 17.28
N GLY A 167 1.95 9.34 18.41
CA GLY A 167 0.52 9.65 18.47
C GLY A 167 0.14 10.90 17.69
N LEU A 168 0.88 12.01 17.82
CA LEU A 168 0.63 13.25 17.08
C LEU A 168 0.78 13.08 15.56
N TYR A 169 1.76 12.29 15.12
CA TYR A 169 1.95 12.02 13.69
C TYR A 169 0.83 11.16 13.12
N ILE A 170 0.38 10.15 13.89
CA ILE A 170 -0.74 9.31 13.52
C ILE A 170 -2.02 10.15 13.40
N GLU A 171 -2.28 11.02 14.41
CA GLU A 171 -3.43 11.92 14.39
C GLU A 171 -3.40 12.88 13.19
N ALA A 172 -2.24 13.49 12.90
CA ALA A 172 -2.08 14.37 11.74
C ALA A 172 -2.30 13.64 10.41
N ALA A 173 -1.92 12.37 10.32
CA ALA A 173 -2.13 11.56 9.12
C ALA A 173 -3.59 11.12 8.93
N THR A 174 -4.34 10.90 10.02
CA THR A 174 -5.68 10.28 9.95
C THR A 174 -6.83 11.24 10.16
N CYS A 175 -6.58 12.38 10.80
CA CYS A 175 -7.62 13.37 11.18
C CYS A 175 -7.38 14.75 10.57
N GLY A 176 -6.32 14.95 9.79
CA GLY A 176 -5.85 16.21 9.22
C GLY A 176 -6.70 16.85 8.15
#